data_1e599dadc4804f719e7404142e45e269
#
_entry.id   1e599dadc4804f719e7404142e45e269
#
_cell.length_a   1.000
_cell.length_b   1.000
_cell.length_c   1.000
_cell.angle_alpha   90.00
_cell.angle_beta   90.00
_cell.angle_gamma   90.00
#
_symmetry.space_group_name_H-M   'P 1'
#
loop_
_entity.id
_entity.type
_entity.pdbx_description
1 polymer ?
#
loop_
_entity_poly.entity_id
_entity_poly.type
_entity_poly.pdbx_seq_one_letter_code
_entity_poly.pdbx_strand_id
1 'polypeptide(L)'
;IGEFIAKTIGEGNISTISLNEFGSRFKLGSISQRILNYNMDLPAGMLDKKSVQLLKLLTGDAKIDCEEKYVQNRTVTHHCKFLFATNHPIQLKEDDEAFYHRMLLIPFVKSIADENRDYSMPEKLWKERHAIATRAAHAYRDLYRNNFVFHESELADRMLNEWRENCRQKCLKEFFYQC
;
A
#
# COMPACT_ATOMS: atom_id res chain seq x y z
N ILE A 1 -8.12 -7.90 -8.46
CA ILE A 1 -8.55 -7.67 -7.05
C ILE A 1 -8.65 -6.17 -6.78
N GLY A 2 -7.60 -5.37 -7.03
CA GLY A 2 -7.62 -3.93 -6.76
C GLY A 2 -8.76 -3.19 -7.42
N GLU A 3 -9.04 -3.43 -8.69
CA GLU A 3 -10.19 -2.84 -9.40
C GLU A 3 -11.53 -3.23 -8.78
N PHE A 4 -11.68 -4.48 -8.34
CA PHE A 4 -12.89 -4.92 -7.65
C PHE A 4 -13.11 -4.15 -6.34
N ILE A 5 -12.05 -3.98 -5.54
CA ILE A 5 -12.09 -3.21 -4.29
C ILE A 5 -12.42 -1.74 -4.59
N ALA A 6 -11.75 -1.13 -5.56
CA ALA A 6 -11.98 0.25 -5.96
C ALA A 6 -13.44 0.49 -6.42
N LYS A 7 -13.96 -0.41 -7.26
CA LYS A 7 -15.35 -0.35 -7.71
C LYS A 7 -16.35 -0.53 -6.57
N THR A 8 -16.02 -1.37 -5.59
CA THR A 8 -16.88 -1.60 -4.40
C THR A 8 -16.92 -0.37 -3.48
N ILE A 9 -15.78 0.29 -3.29
CA ILE A 9 -15.66 1.52 -2.48
C ILE A 9 -16.27 2.73 -3.19
N GLY A 10 -16.25 2.75 -4.52
CA GLY A 10 -16.71 3.83 -5.37
C GLY A 10 -15.59 4.79 -5.79
N GLU A 11 -15.58 5.17 -7.04
CA GLU A 11 -14.50 5.96 -7.67
C GLU A 11 -14.23 7.29 -6.97
N GLY A 12 -15.28 7.96 -6.48
CA GLY A 12 -15.16 9.20 -5.72
C GLY A 12 -14.39 9.09 -4.41
N ASN A 13 -14.21 7.88 -3.88
CA ASN A 13 -13.59 7.60 -2.59
C ASN A 13 -12.16 7.06 -2.71
N ILE A 14 -11.62 6.99 -3.94
CA ILE A 14 -10.30 6.43 -4.20
C ILE A 14 -9.34 7.45 -4.78
N SER A 15 -8.05 7.20 -4.59
CA SER A 15 -6.94 7.82 -5.31
C SER A 15 -5.97 6.75 -5.83
N THR A 16 -5.12 7.11 -6.79
CA THR A 16 -4.22 6.16 -7.47
C THR A 16 -2.77 6.64 -7.48
N ILE A 17 -2.38 7.41 -6.46
CA ILE A 17 -1.06 8.01 -6.39
C ILE A 17 -0.03 6.92 -6.12
N SER A 18 1.02 6.90 -6.94
CA SER A 18 2.14 6.00 -6.75
C SER A 18 2.96 6.38 -5.53
N LEU A 19 3.56 5.39 -4.88
CA LEU A 19 4.38 5.57 -3.68
C LEU A 19 5.54 6.56 -3.91
N ASN A 20 6.15 6.55 -5.11
CA ASN A 20 7.23 7.47 -5.50
C ASN A 20 6.77 8.93 -5.64
N GLU A 21 5.47 9.16 -5.76
CA GLU A 21 4.89 10.49 -5.95
C GLU A 21 4.47 11.14 -4.62
N PHE A 22 4.54 10.42 -3.50
CA PHE A 22 4.18 10.94 -2.18
C PHE A 22 5.03 12.14 -1.77
N GLY A 23 6.27 12.23 -2.25
CA GLY A 23 7.12 13.40 -2.02
C GLY A 23 6.59 14.73 -2.59
N SER A 24 5.53 14.71 -3.42
CA SER A 24 4.91 15.90 -4.00
C SER A 24 3.82 16.47 -3.09
N ARG A 25 4.01 17.72 -2.61
CA ARG A 25 3.07 18.42 -1.72
C ARG A 25 1.64 18.52 -2.26
N PHE A 26 1.50 18.71 -3.57
CA PHE A 26 0.19 18.89 -4.21
C PHE A 26 -0.64 17.61 -4.32
N LYS A 27 -0.02 16.43 -4.20
CA LYS A 27 -0.74 15.16 -4.29
C LYS A 27 -1.35 14.73 -2.96
N LEU A 28 -0.89 15.29 -1.84
CA LEU A 28 -1.44 15.01 -0.51
C LEU A 28 -2.89 15.46 -0.37
N GLY A 29 -3.25 16.61 -0.92
CA GLY A 29 -4.62 17.11 -0.89
C GLY A 29 -5.61 16.12 -1.53
N SER A 30 -5.20 15.43 -2.61
CA SER A 30 -6.05 14.45 -3.27
C SER A 30 -6.23 13.15 -2.46
N ILE A 31 -5.32 12.82 -1.56
CA ILE A 31 -5.43 11.64 -0.68
C ILE A 31 -6.30 11.94 0.56
N SER A 32 -6.25 13.18 1.05
CA SER A 32 -6.83 13.54 2.35
C SER A 32 -8.33 13.30 2.47
N GLN A 33 -9.04 13.32 1.34
CA GLN A 33 -10.49 13.12 1.28
C GLN A 33 -10.89 11.73 0.77
N ARG A 34 -9.93 10.81 0.65
CA ARG A 34 -10.16 9.46 0.10
C ARG A 34 -10.12 8.40 1.18
N ILE A 35 -10.85 7.32 0.93
CA ILE A 35 -10.89 6.16 1.82
C ILE A 35 -9.75 5.20 1.50
N LEU A 36 -9.41 5.09 0.20
CA LEU A 36 -8.38 4.20 -0.29
C LEU A 36 -7.50 4.89 -1.33
N ASN A 37 -6.20 4.76 -1.17
CA ASN A 37 -5.24 4.97 -2.25
C ASN A 37 -4.73 3.60 -2.72
N TYR A 38 -4.95 3.27 -3.98
CA TYR A 38 -4.46 2.00 -4.52
C TYR A 38 -3.68 2.23 -5.80
N ASN A 39 -2.57 1.51 -5.94
CA ASN A 39 -1.80 1.46 -7.17
C ASN A 39 -1.32 0.03 -7.38
N MET A 40 -1.79 -0.58 -8.47
CA MET A 40 -1.60 -2.01 -8.73
C MET A 40 -0.36 -2.33 -9.58
N ASP A 41 0.45 -1.34 -9.89
CA ASP A 41 1.67 -1.50 -10.66
C ASP A 41 2.72 -0.49 -10.19
N LEU A 42 3.30 -0.76 -9.02
CA LEU A 42 4.40 0.07 -8.56
C LEU A 42 5.65 -0.21 -9.40
N PRO A 43 6.26 0.82 -9.98
CA PRO A 43 7.48 0.64 -10.74
C PRO A 43 8.62 0.14 -9.84
N ALA A 44 9.53 -0.63 -10.44
CA ALA A 44 10.78 -0.96 -9.79
C ALA A 44 11.57 0.33 -9.50
N GLY A 45 12.15 0.45 -8.32
CA GLY A 45 12.97 1.59 -7.95
C GLY A 45 13.16 1.72 -6.45
N MET A 46 14.01 2.68 -6.08
CA MET A 46 14.27 3.00 -4.69
C MET A 46 13.39 4.18 -4.25
N LEU A 47 12.74 4.01 -3.11
CA LEU A 47 12.02 5.11 -2.47
C LEU A 47 13.00 6.08 -1.83
N ASP A 48 12.77 7.35 -2.06
CA ASP A 48 13.50 8.41 -1.40
C ASP A 48 13.06 8.59 0.07
N LYS A 49 13.91 9.19 0.85
CA LYS A 49 13.67 9.45 2.28
C LYS A 49 12.38 10.23 2.53
N LYS A 50 12.04 11.16 1.63
CA LYS A 50 10.87 12.02 1.76
C LYS A 50 9.58 11.22 1.57
N SER A 51 9.52 10.33 0.58
CA SER A 51 8.38 9.44 0.35
C SER A 51 8.17 8.47 1.52
N VAL A 52 9.27 7.92 2.07
CA VAL A 52 9.24 7.05 3.26
C VAL A 52 8.70 7.81 4.47
N GLN A 53 9.23 9.01 4.75
CA GLN A 53 8.77 9.83 5.88
C GLN A 53 7.28 10.18 5.75
N LEU A 54 6.86 10.52 4.55
CA LEU A 54 5.47 10.89 4.32
C LEU A 54 4.53 9.69 4.47
N LEU A 55 4.92 8.51 3.98
CA LEU A 55 4.13 7.30 4.22
C LEU A 55 4.00 7.00 5.72
N LYS A 56 5.09 7.18 6.48
CA LYS A 56 5.05 7.01 7.95
C LYS A 56 4.10 7.99 8.62
N LEU A 57 4.04 9.24 8.16
CA LEU A 57 3.06 10.23 8.64
C LEU A 57 1.63 9.82 8.26
N LEU A 58 1.41 9.43 7.01
CA LEU A 58 0.10 9.05 6.49
C LEU A 58 -0.45 7.75 7.10
N THR A 59 0.39 6.88 7.61
CA THR A 59 0.00 5.63 8.28
C THR A 59 0.02 5.71 9.81
N GLY A 60 0.34 6.89 10.35
CA GLY A 60 0.28 7.18 11.78
C GLY A 60 -0.93 8.04 12.12
N ASP A 61 -1.06 8.39 13.41
CA ASP A 61 -2.14 9.25 13.91
C ASP A 61 -1.84 10.75 13.75
N ALA A 62 -0.86 11.11 12.95
CA ALA A 62 -0.42 12.48 12.78
C ALA A 62 -1.44 13.30 11.98
N LYS A 63 -1.65 14.53 12.41
CA LYS A 63 -2.34 15.54 11.61
C LYS A 63 -1.40 16.03 10.51
N ILE A 64 -1.90 16.13 9.30
CA ILE A 64 -1.12 16.53 8.13
C ILE A 64 -1.65 17.84 7.59
N ASP A 65 -0.74 18.78 7.36
CA ASP A 65 -1.08 20.01 6.66
C ASP A 65 -1.08 19.76 5.15
N CYS A 66 -2.25 19.89 4.54
CA CYS A 66 -2.44 19.74 3.12
C CYS A 66 -2.49 21.09 2.44
N GLU A 67 -1.63 21.30 1.47
CA GLU A 67 -1.68 22.45 0.57
C GLU A 67 -2.48 22.06 -0.68
N GLU A 68 -3.62 22.70 -0.91
CA GLU A 68 -4.35 22.61 -2.18
C GLU A 68 -4.15 23.91 -2.98
N LYS A 69 -4.00 23.79 -4.31
CA LYS A 69 -3.94 24.97 -5.18
C LYS A 69 -5.22 25.78 -5.01
N TYR A 70 -5.06 27.05 -4.68
CA TYR A 70 -6.17 28.03 -4.51
C TYR A 70 -7.07 27.83 -3.28
N VAL A 71 -6.69 27.01 -2.32
CA VAL A 71 -7.41 26.78 -1.07
C VAL A 71 -6.49 27.08 0.12
N GLN A 72 -7.04 27.64 1.21
CA GLN A 72 -6.27 27.84 2.43
C GLN A 72 -5.77 26.51 2.99
N ASN A 73 -4.54 26.51 3.53
CA ASN A 73 -3.95 25.35 4.18
C ASN A 73 -4.92 24.75 5.20
N ARG A 74 -5.19 23.48 5.07
CA ARG A 74 -6.05 22.73 5.98
C ARG A 74 -5.24 21.66 6.70
N THR A 75 -5.34 21.65 8.01
CA THR A 75 -4.88 20.52 8.82
C THR A 75 -5.95 19.44 8.80
N VAL A 76 -5.65 18.28 8.25
CA VAL A 76 -6.60 17.18 8.04
C VAL A 76 -6.17 15.96 8.82
N THR A 77 -7.12 15.31 9.49
CA THR A 77 -6.91 13.96 10.01
C THR A 77 -7.06 12.98 8.84
N HIS A 78 -6.06 12.18 8.62
CA HIS A 78 -5.99 11.29 7.48
C HIS A 78 -6.57 9.91 7.82
N HIS A 79 -7.47 9.41 6.98
CA HIS A 79 -8.13 8.11 7.16
C HIS A 79 -7.94 7.15 5.97
N CYS A 80 -7.23 7.58 4.93
CA CYS A 80 -7.03 6.78 3.74
C CYS A 80 -6.18 5.55 4.03
N LYS A 81 -6.58 4.41 3.54
CA LYS A 81 -5.79 3.18 3.57
C LYS A 81 -4.99 3.05 2.28
N PHE A 82 -3.88 2.31 2.34
CA PHE A 82 -2.98 2.16 1.21
C PHE A 82 -2.94 0.70 0.76
N LEU A 83 -3.13 0.50 -0.54
CA LEU A 83 -3.02 -0.80 -1.19
C LEU A 83 -2.13 -0.67 -2.42
N PHE A 84 -1.02 -1.37 -2.40
CA PHE A 84 -0.06 -1.38 -3.50
C PHE A 84 0.16 -2.79 -3.99
N ALA A 85 0.37 -2.96 -5.29
CA ALA A 85 0.89 -4.20 -5.84
C ALA A 85 2.18 -3.92 -6.61
N THR A 86 3.09 -4.85 -6.55
CA THR A 86 4.39 -4.77 -7.24
C THR A 86 4.90 -6.16 -7.55
N ASN A 87 5.65 -6.27 -8.65
CA ASN A 87 6.39 -7.46 -9.01
C ASN A 87 7.83 -7.43 -8.47
N HIS A 88 8.21 -6.36 -7.80
CA HIS A 88 9.57 -6.15 -7.31
C HIS A 88 9.57 -5.79 -5.84
N PRO A 89 10.57 -6.23 -5.06
CA PRO A 89 10.76 -5.76 -3.70
C PRO A 89 10.84 -4.24 -3.66
N ILE A 90 10.14 -3.62 -2.70
CA ILE A 90 10.29 -2.20 -2.44
C ILE A 90 11.67 -1.97 -1.84
N GLN A 91 12.46 -1.12 -2.47
CA GLN A 91 13.81 -0.78 -2.04
C GLN A 91 13.82 0.62 -1.44
N LEU A 92 14.55 0.78 -0.34
CA LEU A 92 14.74 2.06 0.31
C LEU A 92 16.17 2.56 0.06
N LYS A 93 16.37 3.86 -0.01
CA LYS A 93 17.71 4.47 -0.05
C LYS A 93 18.45 4.33 1.28
N GLU A 94 17.71 4.31 2.38
CA GLU A 94 18.23 4.12 3.73
C GLU A 94 17.41 3.04 4.42
N ASP A 95 18.03 2.19 5.23
CA ASP A 95 17.29 1.17 6.00
C ASP A 95 16.37 1.87 7.01
N ASP A 96 15.10 1.57 6.97
CA ASP A 96 14.07 2.13 7.85
C ASP A 96 13.14 1.03 8.38
N GLU A 97 13.47 0.55 9.57
CA GLU A 97 12.69 -0.50 10.24
C GLU A 97 11.23 -0.12 10.47
N ALA A 98 10.98 1.15 10.82
CA ALA A 98 9.63 1.65 11.05
C ALA A 98 8.78 1.68 9.78
N PHE A 99 9.38 1.70 8.60
CA PHE A 99 8.67 1.53 7.34
C PHE A 99 8.16 0.10 7.19
N TYR A 100 9.03 -0.89 7.40
CA TYR A 100 8.67 -2.32 7.26
C TYR A 100 7.60 -2.75 8.27
N HIS A 101 7.63 -2.25 9.49
CA HIS A 101 6.60 -2.51 10.49
C HIS A 101 5.21 -1.99 10.16
N ARG A 102 5.08 -1.15 9.13
CA ARG A 102 3.80 -0.64 8.64
C ARG A 102 3.26 -1.39 7.44
N MET A 103 4.00 -2.38 6.98
CA MET A 103 3.64 -3.16 5.80
C MET A 103 2.96 -4.46 6.21
N LEU A 104 1.83 -4.75 5.59
CA LEU A 104 1.23 -6.08 5.57
C LEU A 104 1.46 -6.67 4.17
N LEU A 105 2.36 -7.64 4.06
CA LEU A 105 2.67 -8.29 2.79
C LEU A 105 1.70 -9.43 2.52
N ILE A 106 1.12 -9.43 1.32
CA ILE A 106 0.25 -10.52 0.83
C ILE A 106 0.90 -11.13 -0.40
N PRO A 107 1.60 -12.28 -0.25
CA PRO A 107 2.33 -12.89 -1.35
C PRO A 107 1.43 -13.64 -2.33
N PHE A 108 1.57 -13.37 -3.63
CA PHE A 108 0.95 -14.08 -4.72
C PHE A 108 2.04 -14.83 -5.50
N VAL A 109 2.34 -16.04 -5.07
CA VAL A 109 3.48 -16.84 -5.62
C VAL A 109 3.11 -17.74 -6.79
N LYS A 110 1.81 -17.95 -7.04
CA LYS A 110 1.36 -18.76 -8.19
C LYS A 110 1.18 -17.91 -9.43
N SER A 111 1.88 -18.25 -10.49
CA SER A 111 1.60 -17.74 -11.82
C SER A 111 0.48 -18.56 -12.46
N ILE A 112 -0.44 -17.88 -13.13
CA ILE A 112 -1.50 -18.52 -13.93
C ILE A 112 -1.04 -18.51 -15.38
N ALA A 113 -0.87 -19.69 -15.96
CA ALA A 113 -0.53 -19.82 -17.37
C ALA A 113 -1.63 -19.21 -18.26
N ASP A 114 -1.25 -18.65 -19.40
CA ASP A 114 -2.16 -17.91 -20.27
C ASP A 114 -3.37 -18.73 -20.72
N GLU A 115 -3.18 -20.02 -20.93
CA GLU A 115 -4.23 -21.00 -21.28
C GLU A 115 -5.30 -21.20 -20.18
N ASN A 116 -4.93 -20.91 -18.92
CA ASN A 116 -5.81 -21.03 -17.75
C ASN A 116 -6.37 -19.68 -17.27
N ARG A 117 -6.11 -18.60 -18.01
CA ARG A 117 -6.63 -17.28 -17.69
C ARG A 117 -8.12 -17.18 -17.94
N ASP A 118 -8.85 -16.83 -16.90
CA ASP A 118 -10.29 -16.54 -17.02
C ASP A 118 -10.51 -15.03 -17.16
N TYR A 119 -10.69 -14.59 -18.40
CA TYR A 119 -10.95 -13.17 -18.69
C TYR A 119 -12.32 -12.69 -18.19
N SER A 120 -13.24 -13.60 -17.85
CA SER A 120 -14.54 -13.27 -17.27
C SER A 120 -14.50 -13.13 -15.74
N MET A 121 -13.33 -13.34 -15.11
CA MET A 121 -13.18 -13.27 -13.66
C MET A 121 -13.67 -11.96 -13.03
N PRO A 122 -13.42 -10.76 -13.60
CA PRO A 122 -13.93 -9.52 -13.06
C PRO A 122 -15.46 -9.48 -12.98
N GLU A 123 -16.14 -10.00 -13.99
CA GLU A 123 -17.61 -10.07 -14.02
C GLU A 123 -18.15 -11.09 -13.01
N LYS A 124 -17.50 -12.24 -12.89
CA LYS A 124 -17.86 -13.28 -11.91
C LYS A 124 -17.74 -12.72 -10.48
N LEU A 125 -16.62 -12.10 -10.16
CA LEU A 125 -16.43 -11.44 -8.86
C LEU A 125 -17.50 -10.37 -8.60
N TRP A 126 -17.85 -9.59 -9.62
CA TRP A 126 -18.88 -8.56 -9.47
C TRP A 126 -20.26 -9.13 -9.21
N LYS A 127 -20.61 -10.26 -9.80
CA LYS A 127 -21.86 -10.98 -9.48
C LYS A 127 -21.90 -11.45 -8.03
N GLU A 128 -20.76 -11.86 -7.49
CA GLU A 128 -20.63 -12.35 -6.11
C GLU A 128 -20.33 -11.25 -5.08
N ARG A 129 -20.31 -9.97 -5.48
CA ARG A 129 -19.89 -8.84 -4.63
C ARG A 129 -20.53 -8.78 -3.25
N HIS A 130 -21.81 -9.17 -3.14
CA HIS A 130 -22.51 -9.15 -1.85
C HIS A 130 -21.99 -10.24 -0.90
N ALA A 131 -21.73 -11.43 -1.40
CA ALA A 131 -21.14 -12.51 -0.62
C ALA A 131 -19.70 -12.15 -0.19
N ILE A 132 -18.91 -11.56 -1.09
CA ILE A 132 -17.55 -11.10 -0.79
C ILE A 132 -17.58 -9.99 0.27
N ALA A 133 -18.48 -9.01 0.14
CA ALA A 133 -18.64 -7.94 1.14
C ALA A 133 -19.07 -8.48 2.51
N THR A 134 -19.96 -9.47 2.54
CA THR A 134 -20.37 -10.12 3.78
C THR A 134 -19.20 -10.84 4.45
N ARG A 135 -18.38 -11.56 3.68
CA ARG A 135 -17.15 -12.20 4.20
C ARG A 135 -16.16 -11.16 4.75
N ALA A 136 -15.98 -10.05 4.03
CA ALA A 136 -15.11 -8.95 4.50
C ALA A 136 -15.62 -8.35 5.82
N ALA A 137 -16.94 -8.15 5.97
CA ALA A 137 -17.54 -7.68 7.21
C ALA A 137 -17.35 -8.67 8.37
N HIS A 138 -17.47 -9.97 8.11
CA HIS A 138 -17.18 -10.99 9.12
C HIS A 138 -15.69 -11.00 9.51
N ALA A 139 -14.78 -10.95 8.54
CA ALA A 139 -13.35 -10.88 8.80
C ALA A 139 -12.98 -9.62 9.62
N TYR A 140 -13.58 -8.47 9.31
CA TYR A 140 -13.39 -7.24 10.08
C TYR A 140 -13.88 -7.40 11.52
N ARG A 141 -15.07 -7.99 11.73
CA ARG A 141 -15.60 -8.26 13.07
C ARG A 141 -14.67 -9.17 13.88
N ASP A 142 -14.12 -10.20 13.23
CA ASP A 142 -13.23 -11.14 13.90
C ASP A 142 -11.87 -10.49 14.22
N LEU A 143 -11.36 -9.64 13.30
CA LEU A 143 -10.18 -8.81 13.53
C LEU A 143 -10.40 -7.82 14.70
N TYR A 144 -11.55 -7.15 14.75
CA TYR A 144 -11.92 -6.29 15.87
C TYR A 144 -11.93 -7.04 17.22
N ARG A 145 -12.53 -8.24 17.24
CA ARG A 145 -12.56 -9.10 18.45
C ARG A 145 -11.18 -9.56 18.88
N ASN A 146 -10.26 -9.67 17.94
CA ASN A 146 -8.86 -10.04 18.17
C ASN A 146 -7.94 -8.82 18.35
N ASN A 147 -8.48 -7.68 18.77
CA ASN A 147 -7.73 -6.43 19.01
C ASN A 147 -6.87 -6.00 17.82
N PHE A 148 -7.34 -6.19 16.60
CA PHE A 148 -6.65 -5.88 15.34
C PHE A 148 -5.30 -6.58 15.15
N VAL A 149 -5.10 -7.74 15.77
CA VAL A 149 -3.93 -8.58 15.52
C VAL A 149 -4.15 -9.33 14.19
N PHE A 150 -3.32 -9.03 13.22
CA PHE A 150 -3.31 -9.73 11.94
C PHE A 150 -2.59 -11.07 12.07
N HIS A 151 -3.15 -12.09 11.44
CA HIS A 151 -2.45 -13.36 11.26
C HIS A 151 -1.59 -13.26 10.00
N GLU A 152 -0.31 -13.07 10.20
CA GLU A 152 0.65 -13.09 9.10
C GLU A 152 1.00 -14.53 8.73
N SER A 153 1.29 -14.77 7.47
CA SER A 153 1.73 -16.10 7.03
C SER A 153 3.25 -16.19 7.15
N GLU A 154 3.78 -17.37 7.51
CA GLU A 154 5.23 -17.61 7.53
C GLU A 154 5.92 -17.25 6.21
N LEU A 155 5.21 -17.39 5.10
CA LEU A 155 5.70 -16.99 3.78
C LEU A 155 5.84 -15.46 3.68
N ALA A 156 4.84 -14.71 4.17
CA ALA A 156 4.87 -13.26 4.16
C ALA A 156 6.02 -12.72 5.02
N ASP A 157 6.19 -13.26 6.23
CA ASP A 157 7.26 -12.88 7.15
C ASP A 157 8.63 -13.16 6.55
N ARG A 158 8.82 -14.33 5.95
CA ARG A 158 10.07 -14.70 5.29
C ARG A 158 10.38 -13.76 4.14
N MET A 159 9.42 -13.50 3.25
CA MET A 159 9.62 -12.60 2.12
C MET A 159 9.91 -11.16 2.57
N LEU A 160 9.23 -10.67 3.60
CA LEU A 160 9.47 -9.33 4.14
C LEU A 160 10.87 -9.21 4.73
N ASN A 161 11.33 -10.22 5.46
CA ASN A 161 12.68 -10.29 6.00
C ASN A 161 13.75 -10.34 4.90
N GLU A 162 13.53 -11.13 3.84
CA GLU A 162 14.41 -11.17 2.67
C GLU A 162 14.49 -9.79 1.97
N TRP A 163 13.37 -9.08 1.83
CA TRP A 163 13.37 -7.72 1.26
C TRP A 163 14.20 -6.76 2.10
N ARG A 164 14.04 -6.83 3.41
CA ARG A 164 14.76 -6.00 4.37
C ARG A 164 16.26 -6.26 4.32
N GLU A 165 16.68 -7.52 4.36
CA GLU A 165 18.11 -7.87 4.29
C GLU A 165 18.73 -7.45 2.95
N ASN A 166 18.05 -7.64 1.84
CA ASN A 166 18.50 -7.20 0.53
C ASN A 166 18.65 -5.66 0.47
N CYS A 167 17.76 -4.91 1.11
CA CYS A 167 17.86 -3.46 1.20
C CYS A 167 19.10 -3.04 2.01
N ARG A 168 19.33 -3.65 3.19
CA ARG A 168 20.50 -3.39 4.02
C ARG A 168 21.81 -3.65 3.29
N GLN A 169 21.91 -4.79 2.61
CA GLN A 169 23.10 -5.14 1.84
C GLN A 169 23.41 -4.14 0.72
N LYS A 170 22.38 -3.61 0.06
CA LYS A 170 22.54 -2.56 -0.95
C LYS A 170 23.00 -1.24 -0.34
N CYS A 171 22.34 -0.80 0.72
CA CYS A 171 22.72 0.44 1.42
C CYS A 171 24.19 0.39 1.90
N LEU A 172 24.64 -0.75 2.43
CA LEU A 172 26.04 -0.94 2.83
C LEU A 172 26.99 -0.88 1.64
N LYS A 173 26.68 -1.55 0.53
CA LYS A 173 27.51 -1.50 -0.68
C LYS A 173 27.63 -0.09 -1.21
N GLU A 174 26.54 0.65 -1.34
CA GLU A 174 26.56 2.04 -1.81
C GLU A 174 27.41 2.93 -0.90
N PHE A 175 27.33 2.75 0.42
CA PHE A 175 28.17 3.46 1.37
C PHE A 175 29.67 3.21 1.14
N PHE A 176 30.07 1.94 0.94
CA PHE A 176 31.49 1.60 0.71
C PHE A 176 32.02 2.04 -0.65
N TYR A 177 31.17 2.27 -1.65
CA TYR A 177 31.58 2.77 -2.95
C TYR A 177 31.66 4.31 -3.02
N GLN A 178 31.14 5.02 -2.02
CA GLN A 178 31.18 6.49 -1.93
C GLN A 178 32.32 6.99 -1.03
N CYS A 179 32.97 6.13 -0.27
CA CYS A 179 34.18 6.39 0.53
C CYS A 179 35.44 5.92 -0.18
#